data_f39c7044d5dceb43a49c124063438b94
#
_entry.id   f39c7044d5dceb43a49c124063438b94
#
_cell.length_a   1.000
_cell.length_b   1.000
_cell.length_c   1.000
_cell.angle_alpha   90.00
_cell.angle_beta   90.00
_cell.angle_gamma   90.00
#
_symmetry.space_group_name_H-M   'P 1'
#
loop_
_entity.id
_entity.type
_entity.pdbx_description
1 polymer ?
#
loop_
_entity_poly.entity_id
_entity_poly.type
_entity_poly.pdbx_seq_one_letter_code
_entity_poly.pdbx_strand_id
1 'polypeptide(L)'
;IIEELRCESNKGFKLIPPFEIVISRNKVVVDLGTLTDAYEKEITIHTTATSKDGEKTILAGKDVTIIDTVKLDGLKKGTKYQLKGWQMLKEENAELIINNKRVENDYTFVADAEAMKVEIAYTFNASALGGKSLVTFEELYDLSNPEEPVKVAEHKDIDDDGQTVLITERI
;
A
#
# COMPACT_ATOMS: atom_id res chain seq x y z
N ILE A 1 -23.41 20.58 -20.01
CA ILE A 1 -22.74 19.64 -19.09
C ILE A 1 -22.69 20.27 -17.73
N ILE A 2 -23.04 19.50 -16.71
CA ILE A 2 -22.88 19.86 -15.31
C ILE A 2 -21.83 18.93 -14.73
N GLU A 3 -20.86 19.50 -14.02
CA GLU A 3 -19.72 18.78 -13.45
C GLU A 3 -19.45 19.28 -12.02
N GLU A 4 -19.25 18.36 -11.10
CA GLU A 4 -18.80 18.64 -9.76
C GLU A 4 -17.27 18.77 -9.73
N LEU A 5 -16.76 19.86 -9.18
CA LEU A 5 -15.32 20.09 -9.04
C LEU A 5 -14.84 19.75 -7.62
N ARG A 6 -13.63 19.20 -7.52
CA ARG A 6 -13.00 18.93 -6.23
C ARG A 6 -12.70 20.22 -5.48
N CYS A 7 -13.13 20.26 -4.20
CA CYS A 7 -12.83 21.36 -3.29
C CYS A 7 -12.72 20.83 -1.85
N GLU A 8 -12.40 21.69 -0.91
CA GLU A 8 -12.25 21.26 0.49
C GLU A 8 -13.58 20.75 1.11
N SER A 9 -14.73 21.28 0.68
CA SER A 9 -16.03 20.88 1.23
C SER A 9 -16.50 19.49 0.79
N ASN A 10 -15.97 18.96 -0.31
CA ASN A 10 -16.29 17.60 -0.79
C ASN A 10 -15.12 16.64 -0.73
N LYS A 11 -14.09 16.97 0.06
CA LYS A 11 -12.96 16.10 0.33
C LYS A 11 -13.42 14.82 1.04
N GLY A 12 -12.99 13.65 0.55
CA GLY A 12 -13.42 12.35 1.08
C GLY A 12 -14.73 11.81 0.49
N PHE A 13 -15.36 12.54 -0.44
CA PHE A 13 -16.51 12.05 -1.18
C PHE A 13 -16.13 11.73 -2.63
N LYS A 14 -16.82 10.78 -3.25
CA LYS A 14 -16.72 10.56 -4.70
C LYS A 14 -17.41 11.69 -5.40
N LEU A 15 -16.78 12.24 -6.45
CA LEU A 15 -17.43 13.21 -7.29
C LEU A 15 -18.61 12.59 -8.03
N ILE A 16 -19.69 13.32 -8.15
CA ILE A 16 -20.84 12.93 -8.98
C ILE A 16 -20.38 12.91 -10.45
N PRO A 17 -20.63 11.81 -11.20
CA PRO A 17 -20.27 11.77 -12.62
C PRO A 17 -20.90 12.94 -13.40
N PRO A 18 -20.17 13.55 -14.33
CA PRO A 18 -20.72 14.61 -15.18
C PRO A 18 -21.97 14.14 -15.90
N PHE A 19 -22.95 15.02 -16.05
CA PHE A 19 -24.18 14.74 -16.79
C PHE A 19 -24.62 15.93 -17.61
N GLU A 20 -25.44 15.68 -18.63
CA GLU A 20 -25.96 16.70 -19.53
C GLU A 20 -27.41 16.98 -19.27
N ILE A 21 -27.76 18.28 -19.34
CA ILE A 21 -29.14 18.72 -19.37
C ILE A 21 -29.35 19.46 -20.69
N VAL A 22 -30.37 19.06 -21.44
CA VAL A 22 -30.77 19.73 -22.65
C VAL A 22 -31.96 20.64 -22.34
N ILE A 23 -31.77 21.96 -22.49
CA ILE A 23 -32.83 22.95 -22.32
C ILE A 23 -33.34 23.34 -23.69
N SER A 24 -34.55 22.91 -24.03
CA SER A 24 -35.15 23.15 -25.36
C SER A 24 -36.03 24.38 -25.43
N ARG A 25 -36.31 25.08 -24.32
CA ARG A 25 -37.15 26.25 -24.24
C ARG A 25 -36.59 27.28 -23.26
N ASN A 26 -36.81 28.56 -23.53
CA ASN A 26 -36.47 29.64 -22.59
C ASN A 26 -37.35 29.58 -21.33
N LYS A 27 -36.78 29.93 -20.19
CA LYS A 27 -37.50 30.03 -18.89
C LYS A 27 -38.04 28.67 -18.38
N VAL A 28 -37.36 27.59 -18.63
CA VAL A 28 -37.65 26.27 -18.05
C VAL A 28 -36.87 26.11 -16.77
N VAL A 29 -37.53 25.69 -15.69
CA VAL A 29 -36.89 25.23 -14.47
C VAL A 29 -36.72 23.70 -14.60
N VAL A 30 -35.51 23.24 -14.48
CA VAL A 30 -35.21 21.80 -14.44
C VAL A 30 -34.88 21.44 -13.00
N ASP A 31 -35.77 20.65 -12.38
CA ASP A 31 -35.55 20.12 -11.05
C ASP A 31 -34.74 18.81 -11.19
N LEU A 32 -33.52 18.79 -10.65
CA LEU A 32 -32.64 17.63 -10.67
C LEU A 32 -32.86 16.71 -9.46
N GLY A 33 -33.77 17.10 -8.56
CA GLY A 33 -33.92 16.40 -7.28
C GLY A 33 -32.69 16.60 -6.38
N THR A 34 -32.45 15.64 -5.50
CA THR A 34 -31.32 15.65 -4.60
C THR A 34 -30.17 14.89 -5.22
N LEU A 35 -29.03 15.57 -5.40
CA LEU A 35 -27.77 14.94 -5.79
C LEU A 35 -26.96 14.69 -4.50
N THR A 36 -26.54 13.45 -4.30
CA THR A 36 -25.79 13.05 -3.11
C THR A 36 -24.45 12.46 -3.48
N ASP A 37 -23.43 12.86 -2.75
CA ASP A 37 -22.09 12.27 -2.84
C ASP A 37 -22.03 10.98 -2.04
N ALA A 38 -21.35 9.98 -2.59
CA ALA A 38 -20.96 8.81 -1.83
C ALA A 38 -19.61 9.06 -1.14
N TYR A 39 -19.46 8.55 0.09
CA TYR A 39 -18.15 8.57 0.75
C TYR A 39 -17.13 7.79 -0.07
N GLU A 40 -15.97 8.39 -0.29
CA GLU A 40 -14.82 7.70 -0.85
C GLU A 40 -14.12 6.95 0.28
N LYS A 41 -14.15 5.62 0.24
CA LYS A 41 -13.50 4.80 1.25
C LYS A 41 -11.99 4.92 1.10
N GLU A 42 -11.30 5.31 2.17
CA GLU A 42 -9.85 5.38 2.22
C GLU A 42 -9.25 3.97 2.18
N ILE A 43 -8.20 3.78 1.38
CA ILE A 43 -7.43 2.54 1.38
C ILE A 43 -6.51 2.53 2.58
N THR A 44 -6.59 1.47 3.38
CA THR A 44 -5.71 1.25 4.53
C THR A 44 -4.82 0.04 4.29
N ILE A 45 -3.61 0.12 4.83
CA ILE A 45 -2.60 -0.94 4.78
C ILE A 45 -2.14 -1.24 6.20
N HIS A 46 -2.17 -2.52 6.57
CA HIS A 46 -1.71 -3.01 7.86
C HIS A 46 -0.86 -4.25 7.64
N THR A 47 0.35 -4.26 8.20
CA THR A 47 1.32 -5.27 7.82
C THR A 47 1.99 -5.91 9.04
N THR A 48 2.50 -7.12 8.87
CA THR A 48 3.21 -7.86 9.90
C THR A 48 4.35 -8.65 9.27
N ALA A 49 5.58 -8.30 9.61
CA ALA A 49 6.78 -9.00 9.14
C ALA A 49 7.22 -10.10 10.10
N THR A 50 7.53 -11.26 9.56
CA THR A 50 7.96 -12.44 10.33
C THR A 50 8.99 -13.28 9.56
N SER A 51 9.59 -14.26 10.24
CA SER A 51 10.25 -15.37 9.57
C SER A 51 9.26 -16.25 8.80
N LYS A 52 9.76 -17.23 8.06
CA LYS A 52 8.91 -18.25 7.41
C LYS A 52 8.05 -19.03 8.40
N ASP A 53 8.50 -19.15 9.64
CA ASP A 53 7.82 -19.90 10.70
C ASP A 53 6.92 -19.00 11.58
N GLY A 54 6.77 -17.72 11.20
CA GLY A 54 5.93 -16.78 11.91
C GLY A 54 6.61 -16.11 13.12
N GLU A 55 7.92 -16.27 13.28
CA GLU A 55 8.69 -15.74 14.40
C GLU A 55 9.17 -14.29 14.12
N LYS A 56 9.43 -13.55 15.20
CA LYS A 56 9.97 -12.18 15.12
C LYS A 56 11.50 -12.13 15.14
N THR A 57 12.14 -13.30 15.20
CA THR A 57 13.59 -13.45 15.16
C THR A 57 14.00 -14.41 14.05
N ILE A 58 15.13 -14.12 13.41
CA ILE A 58 15.71 -14.96 12.38
C ILE A 58 17.20 -15.10 12.66
N LEU A 59 17.72 -16.32 12.61
CA LEU A 59 19.15 -16.56 12.75
C LEU A 59 19.91 -16.04 11.52
N ALA A 60 20.99 -15.27 11.75
CA ALA A 60 21.86 -14.77 10.68
C ALA A 60 22.36 -15.92 9.79
N GLY A 61 22.34 -15.72 8.50
CA GLY A 61 22.75 -16.72 7.53
C GLY A 61 22.73 -16.19 6.10
N LYS A 62 23.18 -17.05 5.17
CA LYS A 62 23.31 -16.67 3.75
C LYS A 62 21.97 -16.56 3.01
N ASP A 63 20.98 -17.33 3.45
CA ASP A 63 19.64 -17.40 2.83
C ASP A 63 18.57 -17.19 3.90
N VAL A 64 18.31 -15.93 4.20
CA VAL A 64 17.29 -15.51 5.15
C VAL A 64 16.07 -15.02 4.38
N THR A 65 14.88 -15.38 4.82
CA THR A 65 13.64 -14.90 4.24
C THR A 65 12.77 -14.22 5.30
N ILE A 66 12.36 -13.00 5.03
CA ILE A 66 11.31 -12.30 5.75
C ILE A 66 10.02 -12.40 4.93
N ILE A 67 8.94 -12.81 5.58
CA ILE A 67 7.59 -12.80 5.02
C ILE A 67 6.85 -11.61 5.61
N ASP A 68 6.37 -10.73 4.76
CA ASP A 68 5.48 -9.68 5.16
C ASP A 68 4.05 -10.01 4.76
N THR A 69 3.17 -10.05 5.76
CA THR A 69 1.74 -10.30 5.57
C THR A 69 1.01 -8.97 5.60
N VAL A 70 0.48 -8.57 4.46
CA VAL A 70 -0.14 -7.28 4.23
C VAL A 70 -1.66 -7.43 4.15
N LYS A 71 -2.38 -6.77 5.06
CA LYS A 71 -3.84 -6.66 5.05
C LYS A 71 -4.23 -5.33 4.43
N LEU A 72 -4.98 -5.40 3.36
CA LEU A 72 -5.46 -4.24 2.60
C LEU A 72 -6.97 -4.13 2.76
N ASP A 73 -7.47 -2.92 2.96
CA ASP A 73 -8.90 -2.63 3.02
C ASP A 73 -9.21 -1.35 2.25
N GLY A 74 -10.41 -1.25 1.71
CA GLY A 74 -10.84 -0.12 0.89
C GLY A 74 -10.43 -0.25 -0.58
N LEU A 75 -9.97 -1.42 -1.02
CA LEU A 75 -9.63 -1.66 -2.42
C LEU A 75 -10.87 -1.59 -3.31
N LYS A 76 -10.66 -1.17 -4.54
CA LYS A 76 -11.70 -1.18 -5.56
C LYS A 76 -11.59 -2.48 -6.36
N LYS A 77 -12.60 -3.35 -6.24
CA LYS A 77 -12.65 -4.62 -6.98
C LYS A 77 -12.49 -4.39 -8.48
N GLY A 78 -11.64 -5.20 -9.11
CA GLY A 78 -11.31 -5.10 -10.53
C GLY A 78 -10.17 -4.14 -10.85
N THR A 79 -9.69 -3.35 -9.88
CA THR A 79 -8.55 -2.46 -10.06
C THR A 79 -7.25 -3.21 -9.88
N LYS A 80 -6.28 -2.90 -10.73
CA LYS A 80 -4.92 -3.42 -10.64
C LYS A 80 -4.09 -2.57 -9.70
N TYR A 81 -3.44 -3.21 -8.74
CA TYR A 81 -2.55 -2.58 -7.76
C TYR A 81 -1.16 -3.18 -7.80
N GLN A 82 -0.18 -2.41 -7.37
CA GLN A 82 1.18 -2.88 -7.12
C GLN A 82 1.61 -2.51 -5.71
N LEU A 83 1.96 -3.53 -4.94
CA LEU A 83 2.60 -3.38 -3.64
C LEU A 83 4.11 -3.38 -3.85
N LYS A 84 4.79 -2.34 -3.39
CA LYS A 84 6.25 -2.24 -3.40
C LYS A 84 6.74 -2.21 -1.97
N GLY A 85 7.68 -3.08 -1.63
CA GLY A 85 8.24 -3.13 -0.30
C GLY A 85 9.76 -3.23 -0.29
N TRP A 86 10.37 -2.80 0.79
CA TRP A 86 11.81 -2.90 1.00
C TRP A 86 12.15 -3.00 2.48
N GLN A 87 13.37 -3.40 2.77
CA GLN A 87 13.85 -3.56 4.13
C GLN A 87 14.66 -2.34 4.57
N MET A 88 14.46 -1.91 5.81
CA MET A 88 15.20 -0.84 6.47
C MET A 88 16.05 -1.40 7.62
N LEU A 89 17.22 -0.85 7.81
CA LEU A 89 18.02 -1.03 9.03
C LEU A 89 17.50 -0.05 10.09
N LYS A 90 16.92 -0.57 11.17
CA LYS A 90 16.28 0.27 12.20
C LYS A 90 17.28 1.22 12.87
N GLU A 91 18.41 0.71 13.30
CA GLU A 91 19.41 1.45 14.07
C GLU A 91 20.01 2.60 13.28
N GLU A 92 20.17 2.45 11.97
CA GLU A 92 20.71 3.47 11.07
C GLU A 92 19.64 4.34 10.42
N ASN A 93 18.35 3.96 10.54
CA ASN A 93 17.23 4.55 9.79
C ASN A 93 17.57 4.69 8.29
N ALA A 94 18.07 3.61 7.72
CA ALA A 94 18.57 3.57 6.34
C ALA A 94 18.10 2.32 5.61
N GLU A 95 18.01 2.39 4.30
CA GLU A 95 17.67 1.24 3.46
C GLU A 95 18.71 0.13 3.59
N LEU A 96 18.26 -1.12 3.66
CA LEU A 96 19.14 -2.28 3.66
C LEU A 96 19.67 -2.53 2.25
N ILE A 97 20.97 -2.39 2.11
CA ILE A 97 21.70 -2.61 0.86
C ILE A 97 22.60 -3.86 1.01
N ILE A 98 22.37 -4.86 0.17
CA ILE A 98 23.20 -6.06 0.10
C ILE A 98 23.75 -6.20 -1.32
N ASN A 99 25.07 -6.31 -1.46
CA ASN A 99 25.74 -6.39 -2.76
C ASN A 99 25.36 -5.22 -3.70
N ASN A 100 25.35 -3.99 -3.18
CA ASN A 100 25.00 -2.76 -3.89
C ASN A 100 23.55 -2.71 -4.42
N LYS A 101 22.67 -3.55 -3.88
CA LYS A 101 21.23 -3.56 -4.22
C LYS A 101 20.38 -3.43 -2.96
N ARG A 102 19.34 -2.62 -3.03
CA ARG A 102 18.33 -2.55 -1.98
C ARG A 102 17.61 -3.90 -1.90
N VAL A 103 17.41 -4.37 -0.67
CA VAL A 103 16.57 -5.56 -0.43
C VAL A 103 15.12 -5.12 -0.57
N GLU A 104 14.55 -5.42 -1.70
CA GLU A 104 13.19 -5.02 -2.09
C GLU A 104 12.49 -6.13 -2.88
N ASN A 105 11.18 -6.06 -2.91
CA ASN A 105 10.36 -6.89 -3.76
C ASN A 105 9.05 -6.16 -4.07
N ASP A 106 8.37 -6.59 -5.10
CA ASP A 106 7.07 -6.06 -5.46
C ASP A 106 6.08 -7.19 -5.77
N TYR A 107 4.80 -6.87 -5.68
CA TYR A 107 3.71 -7.78 -6.01
C TYR A 107 2.59 -7.02 -6.70
N THR A 108 2.28 -7.43 -7.91
CA THR A 108 1.21 -6.84 -8.71
C THR A 108 0.01 -7.78 -8.74
N PHE A 109 -1.19 -7.25 -8.47
CA PHE A 109 -2.42 -8.03 -8.39
C PHE A 109 -3.62 -7.22 -8.86
N VAL A 110 -4.71 -7.92 -9.18
CA VAL A 110 -6.02 -7.32 -9.41
C VAL A 110 -6.88 -7.60 -8.19
N ALA A 111 -7.47 -6.57 -7.61
CA ALA A 111 -8.32 -6.75 -6.44
C ALA A 111 -9.56 -7.57 -6.79
N ASP A 112 -9.77 -8.69 -6.12
CA ASP A 112 -10.94 -9.53 -6.24
C ASP A 112 -12.01 -9.24 -5.17
N ALA A 113 -11.63 -8.47 -4.16
CA ALA A 113 -12.49 -8.02 -3.07
C ALA A 113 -12.04 -6.65 -2.57
N GLU A 114 -12.88 -6.00 -1.76
CA GLU A 114 -12.56 -4.74 -1.10
C GLU A 114 -11.48 -4.90 -0.03
N ALA A 115 -11.48 -6.02 0.68
CA ALA A 115 -10.47 -6.40 1.65
C ALA A 115 -9.69 -7.62 1.14
N MET A 116 -8.37 -7.54 1.17
CA MET A 116 -7.48 -8.63 0.75
C MET A 116 -6.32 -8.78 1.71
N LYS A 117 -5.80 -10.00 1.75
CA LYS A 117 -4.55 -10.33 2.42
C LYS A 117 -3.56 -10.84 1.38
N VAL A 118 -2.40 -10.21 1.29
CA VAL A 118 -1.32 -10.63 0.38
C VAL A 118 -0.03 -10.84 1.17
N GLU A 119 0.85 -11.67 0.65
CA GLU A 119 2.16 -11.92 1.25
C GLU A 119 3.25 -11.54 0.25
N ILE A 120 4.30 -10.90 0.75
CA ILE A 120 5.47 -10.56 -0.03
C ILE A 120 6.71 -11.07 0.71
N ALA A 121 7.61 -11.73 0.00
CA ALA A 121 8.80 -12.35 0.58
C ALA A 121 10.07 -11.60 0.16
N TYR A 122 11.00 -11.46 1.12
CA TYR A 122 12.32 -10.88 0.90
C TYR A 122 13.37 -11.90 1.27
N THR A 123 14.16 -12.36 0.29
CA THR A 123 15.24 -13.32 0.52
C THR A 123 16.58 -12.67 0.24
N PHE A 124 17.49 -12.74 1.19
CA PHE A 124 18.77 -12.06 1.11
C PHE A 124 19.82 -12.71 2.03
N ASN A 125 21.07 -12.31 1.83
CA ASN A 125 22.17 -12.73 2.69
C ASN A 125 22.24 -11.83 3.93
N ALA A 126 21.89 -12.38 5.09
CA ALA A 126 21.92 -11.70 6.39
C ALA A 126 23.09 -12.13 7.28
N SER A 127 24.13 -12.79 6.73
CA SER A 127 25.24 -13.31 7.53
C SER A 127 26.02 -12.23 8.28
N ALA A 128 26.02 -10.99 7.77
CA ALA A 128 26.68 -9.85 8.40
C ALA A 128 25.73 -8.98 9.26
N LEU A 129 24.48 -9.41 9.45
CA LEU A 129 23.44 -8.59 10.11
C LEU A 129 23.08 -9.05 11.52
N GLY A 130 23.85 -9.96 12.10
CA GLY A 130 23.62 -10.42 13.48
C GLY A 130 23.51 -9.27 14.47
N GLY A 131 22.47 -9.27 15.30
CA GLY A 131 22.17 -8.20 16.24
C GLY A 131 21.43 -6.99 15.67
N LYS A 132 21.16 -6.97 14.35
CA LYS A 132 20.44 -5.87 13.68
C LYS A 132 18.95 -6.13 13.63
N SER A 133 18.16 -5.06 13.75
CA SER A 133 16.71 -5.08 13.53
C SER A 133 16.38 -4.54 12.14
N LEU A 134 15.53 -5.30 11.44
CA LEU A 134 15.04 -4.92 10.11
C LEU A 134 13.57 -4.56 10.19
N VAL A 135 13.20 -3.47 9.52
CA VAL A 135 11.82 -3.00 9.44
C VAL A 135 11.37 -3.02 7.99
N THR A 136 10.23 -3.63 7.72
CA THR A 136 9.67 -3.69 6.37
C THR A 136 8.82 -2.45 6.11
N PHE A 137 9.11 -1.75 5.02
CA PHE A 137 8.33 -0.60 4.53
C PHE A 137 7.59 -0.97 3.26
N GLU A 138 6.36 -0.46 3.10
CA GLU A 138 5.57 -0.69 1.89
C GLU A 138 4.88 0.56 1.39
N GLU A 139 4.67 0.57 0.07
CA GLU A 139 3.83 1.52 -0.65
C GLU A 139 2.90 0.75 -1.59
N LEU A 140 1.62 1.15 -1.63
CA LEU A 140 0.63 0.59 -2.55
C LEU A 140 0.30 1.61 -3.63
N TYR A 141 0.36 1.17 -4.88
CA TYR A 141 0.07 1.97 -6.07
C TYR A 141 -1.17 1.44 -6.79
N ASP A 142 -2.03 2.35 -7.21
CA ASP A 142 -3.11 2.09 -8.14
C ASP A 142 -2.56 2.18 -9.57
N LEU A 143 -2.71 1.11 -10.35
CA LEU A 143 -2.26 0.99 -11.73
C LEU A 143 -3.40 1.11 -12.74
N SER A 144 -4.51 1.77 -12.42
CA SER A 144 -5.60 2.02 -13.36
C SER A 144 -5.10 2.72 -14.62
N ASN A 145 -4.14 3.62 -14.48
CA ASN A 145 -3.30 4.12 -15.56
C ASN A 145 -1.87 3.61 -15.37
N PRO A 146 -1.42 2.58 -16.12
CA PRO A 146 -0.08 2.00 -15.95
C PRO A 146 1.06 2.98 -16.21
N GLU A 147 0.83 4.02 -17.00
CA GLU A 147 1.83 5.05 -17.32
C GLU A 147 1.95 6.10 -16.20
N GLU A 148 0.94 6.22 -15.35
CA GLU A 148 0.90 7.14 -14.21
C GLU A 148 0.43 6.42 -12.93
N PRO A 149 1.24 5.54 -12.34
CA PRO A 149 0.91 4.90 -11.07
C PRO A 149 0.67 5.92 -9.97
N VAL A 150 -0.40 5.75 -9.20
CA VAL A 150 -0.76 6.64 -8.11
C VAL A 150 -0.59 5.93 -6.77
N LYS A 151 0.23 6.47 -5.88
CA LYS A 151 0.36 5.95 -4.53
C LYS A 151 -0.93 6.22 -3.75
N VAL A 152 -1.57 5.16 -3.25
CA VAL A 152 -2.86 5.21 -2.57
C VAL A 152 -2.79 4.84 -1.10
N ALA A 153 -1.71 4.19 -0.66
CA ALA A 153 -1.45 3.88 0.75
C ALA A 153 0.03 3.62 0.96
N GLU A 154 0.48 3.75 2.21
CA GLU A 154 1.83 3.38 2.63
C GLU A 154 1.87 2.99 4.09
N HIS A 155 2.85 2.16 4.45
CA HIS A 155 3.22 1.87 5.83
C HIS A 155 4.74 1.96 5.97
N LYS A 156 5.21 3.07 6.55
CA LYS A 156 6.65 3.39 6.68
C LYS A 156 6.94 3.96 8.06
N ASP A 157 6.72 3.15 9.08
CA ASP A 157 7.02 3.49 10.47
C ASP A 157 8.21 2.66 10.94
N ILE A 158 9.36 3.31 11.12
CA ILE A 158 10.62 2.67 11.55
C ILE A 158 10.51 2.06 12.97
N ASP A 159 9.57 2.51 13.78
CA ASP A 159 9.37 2.08 15.16
C ASP A 159 8.22 1.07 15.32
N ASP A 160 7.59 0.65 14.23
CA ASP A 160 6.53 -0.36 14.28
C ASP A 160 7.11 -1.76 14.57
N ASP A 161 6.84 -2.26 15.76
CA ASP A 161 7.26 -3.61 16.18
C ASP A 161 6.60 -4.71 15.34
N GLY A 162 5.39 -4.47 14.82
CA GLY A 162 4.70 -5.40 13.91
C GLY A 162 5.48 -5.64 12.63
N GLN A 163 6.21 -4.66 12.17
CA GLN A 163 7.04 -4.72 10.96
C GLN A 163 8.52 -5.01 11.22
N THR A 164 8.91 -5.19 12.47
CA THR A 164 10.30 -5.38 12.88
C THR A 164 10.61 -6.85 13.07
N VAL A 165 11.75 -7.29 12.51
CA VAL A 165 12.34 -8.62 12.71
C VAL A 165 13.77 -8.43 13.18
N LEU A 166 14.16 -9.16 14.25
CA LEU A 166 15.53 -9.17 14.76
C LEU A 166 16.34 -10.28 14.11
N ILE A 167 17.48 -9.94 13.54
CA ILE A 167 18.46 -10.93 13.10
C ILE A 167 19.35 -11.29 14.29
N THR A 168 19.25 -12.53 14.75
CA THR A 168 20.05 -13.04 15.87
C THR A 168 21.41 -13.57 15.40
N GLU A 169 22.42 -13.40 16.26
CA GLU A 169 23.75 -13.93 15.97
C GLU A 169 23.79 -15.46 16.08
N ARG A 170 24.63 -16.09 15.25
CA ARG A 170 25.04 -17.46 15.47
C ARG A 170 26.05 -17.53 16.61
N ILE A 171 25.79 -18.45 17.52
CA ILE A 171 26.75 -18.77 18.58
C ILE A 171 27.73 -19.83 18.07
#